data_dc1ddb2e379ff3ffab92d267bbef8d01
#
_entry.id   dc1ddb2e379ff3ffab92d267bbef8d01
#
_cell.length_a   1.000
_cell.length_b   1.000
_cell.length_c   1.000
_cell.angle_alpha   90.00
_cell.angle_beta   90.00
_cell.angle_gamma   90.00
#
_symmetry.space_group_name_H-M   'P 1'
#
loop_
_entity.id
_entity.type
_entity.pdbx_description
1 polymer ?
#
loop_
_entity_poly.entity_id
_entity_poly.type
_entity_poly.pdbx_seq_one_letter_code
_entity_poly.pdbx_strand_id
1 'polypeptide(L)'
;MALGDNTTSVSRGNSARGRQPYMIQADLNFATAASDKGTALAANDVIPGLTIPANTLILAAGFEVTTAHSGTSTDTDFDFGITGGDLDNFVDGFDFDGASVGDYAFKAGQTPVLVGGTSDTIDIEIQAMTGTTTGGIIRMFAVCMNVDDQG
;
A
#
# COMPACT_ATOMS: atom_id res chain seq x y z
N MET A 1 -6.59 17.81 -43.52
CA MET A 1 -5.17 17.92 -43.14
C MET A 1 -4.82 16.83 -42.16
N ALA A 2 -3.81 16.05 -42.45
CA ALA A 2 -3.28 15.07 -41.48
C ALA A 2 -2.39 15.80 -40.48
N LEU A 3 -2.55 15.47 -39.20
CA LEU A 3 -1.61 15.93 -38.17
C LEU A 3 -0.30 15.16 -38.34
N GLY A 4 0.80 15.86 -38.28
CA GLY A 4 2.12 15.23 -38.25
C GLY A 4 2.39 14.52 -36.92
N ASP A 5 3.47 13.78 -36.87
CA ASP A 5 3.95 13.22 -35.62
C ASP A 5 4.48 14.34 -34.72
N ASN A 6 3.77 14.59 -33.63
CA ASN A 6 4.11 15.60 -32.64
C ASN A 6 4.79 14.98 -31.40
N THR A 7 5.18 13.72 -31.49
CA THR A 7 5.85 13.04 -30.40
C THR A 7 7.37 13.13 -30.56
N THR A 8 8.06 13.24 -29.46
CA THR A 8 9.52 13.16 -29.41
C THR A 8 9.91 12.02 -28.49
N SER A 9 10.64 11.08 -28.99
CA SER A 9 11.18 10.01 -28.18
C SER A 9 12.17 10.58 -27.17
N VAL A 10 11.97 10.29 -25.92
CA VAL A 10 12.91 10.66 -24.86
C VAL A 10 13.93 9.54 -24.72
N SER A 11 15.18 9.82 -25.08
CA SER A 11 16.27 8.88 -24.80
C SER A 11 16.52 8.83 -23.31
N ARG A 12 16.56 7.65 -22.78
CA ARG A 12 16.72 7.43 -21.35
C ARG A 12 18.17 7.19 -20.95
N GLY A 13 18.98 6.73 -21.90
CA GLY A 13 20.39 6.45 -21.62
C GLY A 13 20.58 5.69 -20.31
N ASN A 14 21.50 6.15 -19.50
CA ASN A 14 21.75 5.58 -18.18
C ASN A 14 20.66 5.90 -17.15
N SER A 15 19.82 6.88 -17.41
CA SER A 15 18.72 7.29 -16.54
C SER A 15 17.45 6.44 -16.76
N ALA A 16 17.45 5.52 -17.70
CA ALA A 16 16.29 4.72 -18.05
C ALA A 16 15.71 3.95 -16.85
N ARG A 17 16.55 3.52 -15.93
CA ARG A 17 16.12 2.78 -14.73
C ARG A 17 15.19 3.57 -13.84
N GLY A 18 15.39 4.88 -13.72
CA GLY A 18 14.55 5.74 -12.92
C GLY A 18 13.10 5.82 -13.41
N ARG A 19 12.87 5.51 -14.67
CA ARG A 19 11.56 5.57 -15.29
C ARG A 19 10.94 4.19 -15.52
N GLN A 20 11.62 3.12 -15.12
CA GLN A 20 11.07 1.78 -15.21
C GLN A 20 10.22 1.47 -13.99
N PRO A 21 9.03 0.88 -14.18
CA PRO A 21 8.25 0.40 -13.05
C PRO A 21 9.02 -0.67 -12.27
N TYR A 22 8.90 -0.63 -10.94
CA TYR A 22 9.47 -1.61 -10.04
C TYR A 22 8.49 -1.89 -8.90
N MET A 23 8.68 -2.98 -8.19
CA MET A 23 7.83 -3.36 -7.08
C MET A 23 8.57 -3.21 -5.76
N ILE A 24 7.90 -2.58 -4.80
CA ILE A 24 8.26 -2.61 -3.37
C ILE A 24 7.29 -3.56 -2.69
N GLN A 25 7.78 -4.43 -1.82
CA GLN A 25 6.91 -5.29 -1.03
C GLN A 25 7.50 -5.55 0.35
N ALA A 26 6.62 -5.78 1.32
CA ALA A 26 6.98 -6.14 2.68
C ALA A 26 5.80 -6.87 3.34
N ASP A 27 6.11 -7.69 4.33
CA ASP A 27 5.11 -8.35 5.14
C ASP A 27 4.76 -7.48 6.35
N LEU A 28 3.48 -7.33 6.65
CA LEU A 28 2.98 -6.75 7.89
C LEU A 28 2.44 -7.87 8.78
N ASN A 29 3.00 -8.00 9.97
CA ASN A 29 2.56 -8.96 10.98
C ASN A 29 1.76 -8.24 12.06
N PHE A 30 0.48 -8.55 12.18
CA PHE A 30 -0.41 -7.89 13.14
C PHE A 30 -0.07 -8.19 14.60
N ALA A 31 0.52 -9.36 14.89
CA ALA A 31 1.02 -9.65 16.25
C ALA A 31 2.19 -8.74 16.63
N THR A 32 3.10 -8.49 15.70
CA THR A 32 4.21 -7.56 15.90
C THR A 32 3.69 -6.14 16.07
N ALA A 33 2.75 -5.70 15.25
CA ALA A 33 2.14 -4.37 15.36
C ALA A 33 1.47 -4.16 16.74
N ALA A 34 0.76 -5.15 17.25
CA ALA A 34 0.19 -5.08 18.60
C ALA A 34 1.26 -5.02 19.69
N SER A 35 2.35 -5.80 19.54
CA SER A 35 3.48 -5.77 20.47
C SER A 35 4.18 -4.41 20.48
N ASP A 36 4.41 -3.83 19.31
CA ASP A 36 5.06 -2.52 19.18
C ASP A 36 4.20 -1.39 19.76
N LYS A 37 2.89 -1.48 19.58
CA LYS A 37 1.94 -0.57 20.22
C LYS A 37 1.94 -0.70 21.75
N GLY A 38 2.25 -1.89 22.28
CA GLY A 38 2.24 -2.20 23.70
C GLY A 38 0.83 -2.42 24.29
N THR A 39 -0.20 -2.39 23.46
CA THR A 39 -1.59 -2.68 23.80
C THR A 39 -2.28 -3.36 22.65
N ALA A 40 -3.49 -3.91 22.87
CA ALA A 40 -4.26 -4.50 21.79
C ALA A 40 -4.52 -3.47 20.67
N LEU A 41 -4.55 -3.96 19.43
CA LEU A 41 -4.98 -3.16 18.29
C LEU A 41 -6.46 -2.79 18.46
N ALA A 42 -6.83 -1.64 17.95
CA ALA A 42 -8.20 -1.10 18.06
C ALA A 42 -8.58 -0.34 16.79
N ALA A 43 -9.86 -0.04 16.64
CA ALA A 43 -10.33 0.84 15.58
C ALA A 43 -9.62 2.20 15.65
N ASN A 44 -9.38 2.79 14.51
CA ASN A 44 -8.62 4.03 14.26
C ASN A 44 -7.10 3.92 14.51
N ASP A 45 -6.57 2.75 14.78
CA ASP A 45 -5.12 2.55 14.74
C ASP A 45 -4.62 2.63 13.29
N VAL A 46 -3.53 3.38 13.12
CA VAL A 46 -2.81 3.46 11.85
C VAL A 46 -1.47 2.74 12.02
N ILE A 47 -1.27 1.71 11.23
CA ILE A 47 -0.07 0.86 11.28
C ILE A 47 0.79 1.21 10.07
N PRO A 48 2.00 1.77 10.26
CA PRO A 48 2.91 2.03 9.16
C PRO A 48 3.24 0.75 8.39
N GLY A 49 3.09 0.81 7.08
CA GLY A 49 3.31 -0.32 6.19
C GLY A 49 4.52 -0.14 5.27
N LEU A 50 4.27 0.00 3.97
CA LEU A 50 5.35 0.13 2.99
C LEU A 50 5.98 1.50 3.00
N THR A 51 7.29 1.58 3.16
CA THR A 51 8.04 2.83 2.96
C THR A 51 8.22 3.10 1.47
N ILE A 52 7.75 4.25 1.03
CA ILE A 52 7.88 4.70 -0.35
C ILE A 52 8.90 5.84 -0.41
N PRO A 53 9.94 5.73 -1.21
CA PRO A 53 10.94 6.80 -1.34
C PRO A 53 10.34 8.11 -1.85
N ALA A 54 11.01 9.20 -1.55
CA ALA A 54 10.68 10.51 -2.14
C ALA A 54 10.72 10.43 -3.68
N ASN A 55 9.97 11.33 -4.33
CA ASN A 55 9.91 11.46 -5.78
C ASN A 55 9.52 10.16 -6.50
N THR A 56 8.56 9.46 -5.92
CA THR A 56 8.08 8.17 -6.44
C THR A 56 6.61 8.28 -6.80
N LEU A 57 6.26 7.88 -8.02
CA LEU A 57 4.87 7.70 -8.44
C LEU A 57 4.44 6.28 -8.12
N ILE A 58 3.43 6.12 -7.29
CA ILE A 58 2.79 4.83 -7.02
C ILE A 58 1.75 4.62 -8.11
N LEU A 59 1.95 3.62 -8.95
CA LEU A 59 1.03 3.28 -10.03
C LEU A 59 -0.15 2.46 -9.55
N ALA A 60 0.11 1.53 -8.63
CA ALA A 60 -0.89 0.68 -8.00
C ALA A 60 -0.32 0.08 -6.71
N ALA A 61 -1.19 -0.26 -5.77
CA ALA A 61 -0.81 -0.95 -4.54
C ALA A 61 -1.94 -1.85 -4.04
N GLY A 62 -1.58 -2.85 -3.27
CA GLY A 62 -2.50 -3.80 -2.68
C GLY A 62 -1.76 -4.76 -1.75
N PHE A 63 -2.41 -5.83 -1.35
CA PHE A 63 -1.79 -6.85 -0.52
C PHE A 63 -2.42 -8.24 -0.74
N GLU A 64 -1.73 -9.24 -0.24
CA GLU A 64 -2.14 -10.64 -0.20
C GLU A 64 -2.16 -11.10 1.25
N VAL A 65 -3.16 -11.90 1.64
CA VAL A 65 -3.18 -12.57 2.95
C VAL A 65 -2.28 -13.79 2.89
N THR A 66 -1.17 -13.78 3.63
CA THR A 66 -0.23 -14.90 3.69
C THR A 66 -0.38 -15.75 4.94
N THR A 67 -0.93 -15.17 6.01
CA THR A 67 -1.36 -15.87 7.21
C THR A 67 -2.72 -15.33 7.64
N ALA A 68 -3.68 -16.22 7.80
CA ALA A 68 -5.04 -15.83 8.16
C ALA A 68 -5.09 -15.11 9.51
N HIS A 69 -6.10 -14.27 9.67
CA HIS A 69 -6.42 -13.60 10.93
C HIS A 69 -6.47 -14.58 12.09
N SER A 70 -5.98 -14.16 13.24
CA SER A 70 -6.18 -14.85 14.51
C SER A 70 -6.59 -13.87 15.61
N GLY A 71 -7.39 -14.34 16.53
CA GLY A 71 -7.93 -13.55 17.63
C GLY A 71 -9.41 -13.82 17.83
N THR A 72 -10.06 -12.98 18.62
CA THR A 72 -11.50 -13.09 18.92
C THR A 72 -12.33 -12.11 18.10
N SER A 73 -11.69 -11.29 17.26
CA SER A 73 -12.43 -10.35 16.43
C SER A 73 -13.32 -11.05 15.43
N THR A 74 -14.52 -10.51 15.27
CA THR A 74 -15.51 -10.91 14.27
C THR A 74 -15.85 -9.76 13.32
N ASP A 75 -15.04 -8.70 13.33
CA ASP A 75 -15.27 -7.51 12.53
C ASP A 75 -13.95 -6.70 12.53
N THR A 76 -12.94 -7.23 11.82
CA THR A 76 -11.68 -6.53 11.61
C THR A 76 -11.61 -6.06 10.17
N ASP A 77 -12.05 -4.83 9.95
CA ASP A 77 -11.96 -4.17 8.65
C ASP A 77 -10.84 -3.15 8.64
N PHE A 78 -10.11 -3.06 7.53
CA PHE A 78 -9.11 -2.03 7.38
C PHE A 78 -8.97 -1.49 5.96
N ASP A 79 -8.43 -0.28 5.89
CA ASP A 79 -8.07 0.44 4.69
C ASP A 79 -6.57 0.39 4.46
N PHE A 80 -6.16 0.62 3.22
CA PHE A 80 -4.77 0.66 2.81
C PHE A 80 -4.55 1.87 1.91
N GLY A 81 -3.78 2.83 2.41
CA GLY A 81 -3.58 4.11 1.73
C GLY A 81 -2.42 4.92 2.29
N ILE A 82 -2.30 6.16 1.84
CA ILE A 82 -1.18 7.04 2.18
C ILE A 82 -1.51 7.90 3.39
N THR A 83 -0.62 7.91 4.38
CA THR A 83 -0.67 8.84 5.50
C THR A 83 -0.58 10.29 5.01
N GLY A 84 -1.44 11.16 5.54
CA GLY A 84 -1.49 12.56 5.12
C GLY A 84 -2.19 12.80 3.78
N GLY A 85 -2.67 11.74 3.14
CA GLY A 85 -3.52 11.75 1.97
C GLY A 85 -4.82 11.03 2.24
N ASP A 86 -5.11 10.06 1.42
CA ASP A 86 -6.30 9.23 1.48
C ASP A 86 -5.92 7.83 1.95
N LEU A 87 -6.36 7.44 3.15
CA LEU A 87 -6.02 6.15 3.76
C LEU A 87 -6.75 4.96 3.14
N ASP A 88 -7.76 5.19 2.30
CA ASP A 88 -8.46 4.18 1.54
C ASP A 88 -8.11 4.16 0.05
N ASN A 89 -7.04 4.84 -0.33
CA ASN A 89 -6.65 5.08 -1.72
C ASN A 89 -6.47 3.79 -2.53
N PHE A 90 -5.92 2.75 -1.91
CA PHE A 90 -5.57 1.50 -2.58
C PHE A 90 -6.47 0.33 -2.22
N VAL A 91 -6.98 0.29 -0.99
CA VAL A 91 -7.97 -0.68 -0.54
C VAL A 91 -8.91 0.01 0.44
N ASP A 92 -10.19 -0.25 0.33
CA ASP A 92 -11.26 0.35 1.11
C ASP A 92 -12.09 -0.78 1.76
N GLY A 93 -12.08 -0.85 3.08
CA GLY A 93 -12.93 -1.75 3.86
C GLY A 93 -12.65 -3.24 3.66
N PHE A 94 -11.41 -3.68 3.74
CA PHE A 94 -11.07 -5.10 3.63
C PHE A 94 -11.42 -5.86 4.91
N ASP A 95 -12.31 -6.84 4.79
CA ASP A 95 -12.69 -7.78 5.85
C ASP A 95 -11.58 -8.80 6.09
N PHE A 96 -10.75 -8.56 7.10
CA PHE A 96 -9.60 -9.41 7.39
C PHE A 96 -9.94 -10.68 8.16
N ASP A 97 -10.90 -10.62 9.09
CA ASP A 97 -11.27 -11.81 9.86
C ASP A 97 -12.03 -12.83 9.02
N GLY A 98 -12.72 -12.39 7.97
CA GLY A 98 -13.34 -13.26 6.98
C GLY A 98 -12.40 -13.77 5.88
N ALA A 99 -11.19 -13.24 5.79
CA ALA A 99 -10.28 -13.54 4.69
C ALA A 99 -9.51 -14.86 4.88
N SER A 100 -9.20 -15.49 3.76
CA SER A 100 -8.41 -16.72 3.69
C SER A 100 -7.00 -16.47 3.17
N VAL A 101 -6.08 -17.38 3.46
CA VAL A 101 -4.74 -17.35 2.87
C VAL A 101 -4.86 -17.42 1.34
N GLY A 102 -4.19 -16.51 0.66
CA GLY A 102 -4.25 -16.36 -0.80
C GLY A 102 -5.26 -15.33 -1.29
N ASP A 103 -6.08 -14.75 -0.41
CA ASP A 103 -6.94 -13.64 -0.79
C ASP A 103 -6.12 -12.38 -1.06
N TYR A 104 -6.47 -11.68 -2.13
CA TYR A 104 -5.86 -10.42 -2.54
C TYR A 104 -6.83 -9.27 -2.31
N ALA A 105 -6.29 -8.15 -1.85
CA ALA A 105 -7.01 -6.89 -1.81
C ALA A 105 -6.40 -5.91 -2.82
N PHE A 106 -7.25 -5.43 -3.73
CA PHE A 106 -6.86 -4.50 -4.78
C PHE A 106 -8.10 -3.73 -5.25
N LYS A 107 -8.12 -2.44 -4.97
CA LYS A 107 -9.26 -1.59 -5.38
C LYS A 107 -9.21 -1.38 -6.90
N ALA A 108 -10.30 -1.67 -7.59
CA ALA A 108 -10.43 -1.39 -9.01
C ALA A 108 -10.41 0.13 -9.25
N GLY A 109 -9.77 0.56 -10.35
CA GLY A 109 -9.72 1.97 -10.72
C GLY A 109 -8.88 2.84 -9.79
N GLN A 110 -7.84 2.28 -9.19
CA GLN A 110 -6.90 3.06 -8.39
C GLN A 110 -6.33 4.23 -9.19
N THR A 111 -6.22 5.38 -8.53
CA THR A 111 -5.54 6.54 -9.09
C THR A 111 -4.09 6.55 -8.67
N PRO A 112 -3.12 6.76 -9.59
CA PRO A 112 -1.72 6.90 -9.22
C PRO A 112 -1.50 8.04 -8.21
N VAL A 113 -0.59 7.82 -7.27
CA VAL A 113 -0.26 8.78 -6.21
C VAL A 113 1.20 9.14 -6.27
N LEU A 114 1.47 10.45 -6.32
CA LEU A 114 2.84 10.97 -6.28
C LEU A 114 3.28 11.21 -4.84
N VAL A 115 4.35 10.54 -4.43
CA VAL A 115 5.10 10.87 -3.22
C VAL A 115 6.11 11.96 -3.58
N GLY A 116 6.00 13.12 -2.93
CA GLY A 116 6.80 14.28 -3.23
C GLY A 116 8.24 14.21 -2.73
N GLY A 117 8.82 15.36 -2.35
CA GLY A 117 10.23 15.47 -1.97
C GLY A 117 10.61 14.84 -0.63
N THR A 118 9.67 14.27 0.12
CA THR A 118 9.90 13.55 1.37
C THR A 118 9.29 12.17 1.24
N SER A 119 9.99 11.13 1.71
CA SER A 119 9.47 9.77 1.74
C SER A 119 8.19 9.69 2.59
N ASP A 120 7.32 8.78 2.24
CA ASP A 120 6.06 8.53 2.94
C ASP A 120 5.84 7.02 3.11
N THR A 121 4.77 6.63 3.79
CA THR A 121 4.40 5.24 3.97
C THR A 121 2.99 4.99 3.43
N ILE A 122 2.78 3.80 2.87
CA ILE A 122 1.44 3.28 2.66
C ILE A 122 1.09 2.50 3.92
N ASP A 123 0.00 2.87 4.56
CA ASP A 123 -0.37 2.40 5.89
C ASP A 123 -1.64 1.58 5.88
N ILE A 124 -1.84 0.80 6.94
CA ILE A 124 -3.10 0.16 7.26
C ILE A 124 -3.82 1.00 8.32
N GLU A 125 -5.04 1.43 8.05
CA GLU A 125 -5.94 2.01 9.06
C GLU A 125 -7.03 1.01 9.41
N ILE A 126 -7.11 0.66 10.68
CA ILE A 126 -8.17 -0.24 11.17
C ILE A 126 -9.46 0.59 11.29
N GLN A 127 -10.42 0.31 10.42
CA GLN A 127 -11.71 1.02 10.39
C GLN A 127 -12.67 0.51 11.46
N ALA A 128 -12.75 -0.80 11.58
CA ALA A 128 -13.63 -1.44 12.54
C ALA A 128 -12.91 -2.60 13.23
N MET A 129 -13.21 -2.82 14.47
CA MET A 129 -12.76 -4.00 15.21
C MET A 129 -13.72 -4.30 16.35
N THR A 130 -14.30 -5.50 16.33
CA THR A 130 -15.13 -6.05 17.41
C THR A 130 -14.42 -7.26 17.99
N GLY A 131 -13.93 -7.17 19.22
CA GLY A 131 -13.05 -8.16 19.82
C GLY A 131 -11.58 -7.78 19.62
N THR A 132 -10.68 -8.74 19.55
CA THR A 132 -9.24 -8.51 19.42
C THR A 132 -8.65 -9.25 18.24
N THR A 133 -7.73 -8.61 17.54
CA THR A 133 -6.86 -9.22 16.53
C THR A 133 -5.49 -9.46 17.16
N THR A 134 -5.07 -10.71 17.21
CA THR A 134 -3.80 -11.12 17.86
C THR A 134 -2.76 -11.59 16.86
N GLY A 135 -3.10 -11.74 15.59
CA GLY A 135 -2.18 -12.17 14.56
C GLY A 135 -2.78 -12.20 13.19
N GLY A 136 -1.97 -12.66 12.26
CA GLY A 136 -2.20 -12.67 10.84
C GLY A 136 -1.09 -11.89 10.14
N ILE A 137 -0.85 -12.20 8.88
CA ILE A 137 0.19 -11.55 8.06
C ILE A 137 -0.39 -11.24 6.70
N ILE A 138 -0.17 -10.01 6.25
CA ILE A 138 -0.42 -9.60 4.87
C ILE A 138 0.91 -9.27 4.20
N ARG A 139 1.04 -9.60 2.92
CA ARG A 139 2.14 -9.17 2.07
C ARG A 139 1.69 -7.99 1.25
N MET A 140 2.15 -6.81 1.62
CA MET A 140 1.85 -5.57 0.91
C MET A 140 2.77 -5.43 -0.30
N PHE A 141 2.25 -4.85 -1.38
CA PHE A 141 3.04 -4.51 -2.55
C PHE A 141 2.61 -3.15 -3.12
N ALA A 142 3.56 -2.47 -3.73
CA ALA A 142 3.32 -1.26 -4.51
C ALA A 142 4.14 -1.31 -5.79
N VAL A 143 3.50 -1.02 -6.92
CA VAL A 143 4.16 -0.85 -8.21
C VAL A 143 4.47 0.62 -8.37
N CYS A 144 5.74 0.95 -8.49
CA CYS A 144 6.26 2.31 -8.39
C CYS A 144 7.11 2.68 -9.60
N MET A 145 7.27 3.97 -9.79
CA MET A 145 8.18 4.54 -10.78
C MET A 145 8.85 5.79 -10.20
N ASN A 146 10.16 5.87 -10.29
CA ASN A 146 10.88 7.07 -9.91
C ASN A 146 10.58 8.20 -10.91
N VAL A 147 10.24 9.38 -10.39
CA VAL A 147 9.89 10.55 -11.19
C VAL A 147 10.87 11.71 -11.02
N ASP A 148 12.01 11.49 -10.36
CA ASP A 148 13.09 12.47 -10.33
C ASP A 148 13.47 12.86 -11.75
N ASP A 149 13.84 14.11 -11.89
CA ASP A 149 14.40 14.60 -13.15
C ASP A 149 15.74 13.93 -13.38
N GLN A 150 15.77 13.09 -14.38
CA GLN A 150 16.95 12.33 -14.80
C GLN A 150 17.58 12.96 -16.06
N GLY A 151 17.06 14.13 -16.40
CA GLY A 151 17.44 14.87 -17.59
C GLY A 151 18.86 15.37 -17.62
#